data_9048fb3cffd98e8da088d9e1cb59c746
#
_entry.id   9048fb3cffd98e8da088d9e1cb59c746
#
_cell.length_a   1.000
_cell.length_b   1.000
_cell.length_c   1.000
_cell.angle_alpha   90.00
_cell.angle_beta   90.00
_cell.angle_gamma   90.00
#
_symmetry.space_group_name_H-M   'P 1'
#
loop_
_entity.id
_entity.type
_entity.pdbx_description
1 polymer ?
#
loop_
_entity_poly.entity_id
_entity_poly.type
_entity_poly.pdbx_seq_one_letter_code
_entity_poly.pdbx_strand_id
1 'polypeptide(L)'
;VQLKVGELARRSGLTVRTLHHYHAIGLLTPSARADNGYRLYGRDDIARLHQIQALRRFGLPLAEIGAYLDQPDTPMDEIIAKQIAMLDRQIQQASRLRERLAQLQGQLAQGKEPELADWLTTLELMTMYDKYFSPDELARLPMYRSSQNGDADWLALVKEVQAQMDAGVAPEAAQPRELALRWMTLLLRDTSRDPRLLVKLNRMHEREPSMQAHMGISPALRDYVLQAFSESKLRIYEKYLTPDEARYMREHYGDRIGEWPELMAEVRDALDAGVAPDSPTALALARRWLDLFRSYAGNDPATQAKFRHALMTEPELTAGTWTDDATLSFMRQAMGALAAAR
;
A
#
# COMPACT_ATOMS: atom_id res chain seq x y z
N VAL A 1 -34.12 -14.35 37.20
CA VAL A 1 -35.07 -14.68 36.10
C VAL A 1 -34.24 -15.27 34.96
N GLN A 2 -34.57 -16.51 34.55
CA GLN A 2 -33.94 -17.17 33.41
C GLN A 2 -34.98 -17.38 32.31
N LEU A 3 -34.63 -17.07 31.08
CA LEU A 3 -35.49 -17.20 29.92
C LEU A 3 -35.12 -18.44 29.08
N LYS A 4 -36.12 -19.18 28.59
CA LYS A 4 -35.90 -20.22 27.59
C LYS A 4 -35.55 -19.59 26.23
N VAL A 5 -34.82 -20.32 25.39
CA VAL A 5 -34.37 -19.82 24.07
C VAL A 5 -35.49 -19.24 23.21
N GLY A 6 -36.67 -19.87 23.18
CA GLY A 6 -37.82 -19.38 22.41
C GLY A 6 -38.43 -18.09 22.99
N GLU A 7 -38.41 -17.92 24.30
CA GLU A 7 -38.87 -16.72 24.96
C GLU A 7 -37.91 -15.56 24.74
N LEU A 8 -36.60 -15.81 24.86
CA LEU A 8 -35.57 -14.83 24.56
C LEU A 8 -35.63 -14.39 23.09
N ALA A 9 -35.79 -15.32 22.15
CA ALA A 9 -35.92 -15.03 20.74
C ALA A 9 -37.09 -14.08 20.45
N ARG A 10 -38.26 -14.38 21.00
CA ARG A 10 -39.47 -13.55 20.82
C ARG A 10 -39.29 -12.15 21.41
N ARG A 11 -38.70 -12.02 22.62
CA ARG A 11 -38.49 -10.73 23.31
C ARG A 11 -37.40 -9.87 22.66
N SER A 12 -36.39 -10.50 22.09
CA SER A 12 -35.26 -9.81 21.44
C SER A 12 -35.49 -9.49 19.94
N GLY A 13 -36.60 -9.97 19.35
CA GLY A 13 -36.84 -9.84 17.91
C GLY A 13 -35.95 -10.70 17.04
N LEU A 14 -35.30 -11.74 17.63
CA LEU A 14 -34.42 -12.66 16.92
C LEU A 14 -35.13 -14.00 16.67
N THR A 15 -34.55 -14.79 15.77
CA THR A 15 -34.98 -16.20 15.59
C THR A 15 -34.23 -17.12 16.56
N VAL A 16 -34.83 -18.24 16.92
CA VAL A 16 -34.14 -19.29 17.70
C VAL A 16 -32.90 -19.78 16.96
N ARG A 17 -32.93 -19.84 15.64
CA ARG A 17 -31.78 -20.20 14.79
C ARG A 17 -30.64 -19.20 14.97
N THR A 18 -30.91 -17.92 15.05
CA THR A 18 -29.90 -16.87 15.30
C THR A 18 -29.24 -17.05 16.66
N LEU A 19 -30.02 -17.31 17.73
CA LEU A 19 -29.47 -17.55 19.07
C LEU A 19 -28.64 -18.86 19.12
N HIS A 20 -29.05 -19.89 18.40
CA HIS A 20 -28.24 -21.10 18.25
C HIS A 20 -26.94 -20.86 17.50
N HIS A 21 -26.97 -20.02 16.46
CA HIS A 21 -25.77 -19.61 15.74
C HIS A 21 -24.82 -18.82 16.65
N TYR A 22 -25.34 -17.86 17.41
CA TYR A 22 -24.53 -17.09 18.37
C TYR A 22 -23.86 -17.99 19.42
N HIS A 23 -24.58 -19.03 19.89
CA HIS A 23 -23.99 -20.01 20.77
C HIS A 23 -22.92 -20.87 20.07
N ALA A 24 -23.16 -21.29 18.84
CA ALA A 24 -22.22 -22.12 18.08
C ALA A 24 -20.88 -21.43 17.80
N ILE A 25 -20.89 -20.10 17.59
CA ILE A 25 -19.69 -19.27 17.38
C ILE A 25 -19.12 -18.68 18.68
N GLY A 26 -19.64 -19.08 19.85
CA GLY A 26 -19.16 -18.59 21.15
C GLY A 26 -19.57 -17.15 21.51
N LEU A 27 -20.35 -16.48 20.66
CA LEU A 27 -20.72 -15.07 20.84
C LEU A 27 -21.69 -14.86 22.01
N LEU A 28 -22.64 -15.80 22.22
CA LEU A 28 -23.61 -15.80 23.32
C LEU A 28 -23.80 -17.20 23.85
N THR A 29 -23.23 -17.50 25.01
CA THR A 29 -23.33 -18.82 25.68
C THR A 29 -24.42 -18.77 26.75
N PRO A 30 -25.39 -19.73 26.78
CA PRO A 30 -26.38 -19.78 27.84
C PRO A 30 -25.73 -20.10 29.17
N SER A 31 -26.10 -19.38 30.23
CA SER A 31 -25.55 -19.55 31.57
C SER A 31 -26.01 -20.82 32.28
N ALA A 32 -27.11 -21.46 31.82
CA ALA A 32 -27.62 -22.70 32.38
C ALA A 32 -28.37 -23.57 31.36
N ARG A 33 -28.63 -24.79 31.74
CA ARG A 33 -29.57 -25.72 31.07
C ARG A 33 -30.59 -26.25 32.05
N ALA A 34 -31.83 -26.35 31.65
CA ALA A 34 -32.88 -26.99 32.42
C ALA A 34 -32.66 -28.51 32.45
N ASP A 35 -33.32 -29.22 33.40
CA ASP A 35 -33.23 -30.67 33.54
C ASP A 35 -33.58 -31.45 32.25
N ASN A 36 -34.42 -30.88 31.41
CA ASN A 36 -34.81 -31.41 30.10
C ASN A 36 -33.88 -30.96 28.94
N GLY A 37 -32.72 -30.41 29.24
CA GLY A 37 -31.68 -30.03 28.27
C GLY A 37 -31.89 -28.68 27.56
N TYR A 38 -33.00 -27.96 27.81
CA TYR A 38 -33.24 -26.65 27.18
C TYR A 38 -32.27 -25.59 27.69
N ARG A 39 -31.79 -24.74 26.78
CA ARG A 39 -30.89 -23.58 27.08
C ARG A 39 -31.65 -22.55 27.87
N LEU A 40 -31.04 -22.09 28.98
CA LEU A 40 -31.53 -21.00 29.83
C LEU A 40 -30.57 -19.82 29.81
N TYR A 41 -31.12 -18.65 29.59
CA TYR A 41 -30.36 -17.40 29.50
C TYR A 41 -30.66 -16.53 30.73
N GLY A 42 -29.64 -16.20 31.48
CA GLY A 42 -29.68 -15.36 32.67
C GLY A 42 -29.62 -13.86 32.35
N ARG A 43 -29.50 -13.07 33.41
CA ARG A 43 -29.44 -11.61 33.30
C ARG A 43 -28.22 -11.16 32.50
N ASP A 44 -27.07 -11.75 32.75
CA ASP A 44 -25.82 -11.36 32.11
C ASP A 44 -25.81 -11.75 30.60
N ASP A 45 -26.41 -12.90 30.27
CA ASP A 45 -26.58 -13.32 28.87
C ASP A 45 -27.49 -12.34 28.11
N ILE A 46 -28.55 -11.84 28.78
CA ILE A 46 -29.45 -10.86 28.19
C ILE A 46 -28.75 -9.51 28.00
N ALA A 47 -27.92 -9.08 28.96
CA ALA A 47 -27.12 -7.86 28.83
C ALA A 47 -26.11 -8.00 27.67
N ARG A 48 -25.41 -9.13 27.58
CA ARG A 48 -24.50 -9.42 26.46
C ARG A 48 -25.24 -9.44 25.11
N LEU A 49 -26.44 -10.06 25.05
CA LEU A 49 -27.27 -10.02 23.84
C LEU A 49 -27.65 -8.60 23.43
N HIS A 50 -27.98 -7.76 24.40
CA HIS A 50 -28.30 -6.35 24.13
C HIS A 50 -27.09 -5.61 23.54
N GLN A 51 -25.89 -5.84 24.07
CA GLN A 51 -24.64 -5.27 23.54
C GLN A 51 -24.37 -5.76 22.12
N ILE A 52 -24.52 -7.09 21.86
CA ILE A 52 -24.39 -7.67 20.52
C ILE A 52 -25.35 -6.99 19.53
N GLN A 53 -26.62 -6.82 19.91
CA GLN A 53 -27.60 -6.18 19.04
C GLN A 53 -27.29 -4.70 18.77
N ALA A 54 -26.82 -3.97 19.80
CA ALA A 54 -26.42 -2.56 19.64
C ALA A 54 -25.25 -2.45 18.64
N LEU A 55 -24.20 -3.24 18.85
CA LEU A 55 -23.01 -3.24 17.97
C LEU A 55 -23.33 -3.69 16.54
N ARG A 56 -24.24 -4.67 16.37
CA ARG A 56 -24.76 -5.05 15.05
C ARG A 56 -25.49 -3.93 14.34
N ARG A 57 -26.26 -3.11 15.04
CA ARG A 57 -26.92 -1.94 14.46
C ARG A 57 -25.93 -0.90 13.95
N PHE A 58 -24.75 -0.84 14.54
CA PHE A 58 -23.63 -0.04 14.03
C PHE A 58 -22.88 -0.70 12.87
N GLY A 59 -23.32 -1.89 12.40
CA GLY A 59 -22.75 -2.55 11.24
C GLY A 59 -21.55 -3.47 11.52
N LEU A 60 -21.19 -3.72 12.80
CA LEU A 60 -20.06 -4.57 13.13
C LEU A 60 -20.30 -6.04 12.73
N PRO A 61 -19.30 -6.72 12.13
CA PRO A 61 -19.31 -8.16 11.93
C PRO A 61 -19.35 -8.93 13.25
N LEU A 62 -20.00 -10.11 13.29
CA LEU A 62 -20.13 -10.90 14.52
C LEU A 62 -18.79 -11.31 15.15
N ALA A 63 -17.76 -11.55 14.32
CA ALA A 63 -16.42 -11.87 14.81
C ALA A 63 -15.76 -10.71 15.57
N GLU A 64 -15.92 -9.48 15.08
CA GLU A 64 -15.41 -8.28 15.74
C GLU A 64 -16.19 -7.96 17.02
N ILE A 65 -17.51 -8.19 17.02
CA ILE A 65 -18.35 -8.05 18.22
C ILE A 65 -17.88 -9.02 19.31
N GLY A 66 -17.56 -10.27 18.96
CA GLY A 66 -17.04 -11.26 19.89
C GLY A 66 -15.72 -10.80 20.52
N ALA A 67 -14.76 -10.44 19.69
CA ALA A 67 -13.46 -9.95 20.13
C ALA A 67 -13.57 -8.72 21.06
N TYR A 68 -14.48 -7.79 20.76
CA TYR A 68 -14.73 -6.62 21.59
C TYR A 68 -15.34 -6.95 22.95
N LEU A 69 -16.38 -7.79 22.97
CA LEU A 69 -17.07 -8.15 24.22
C LEU A 69 -16.22 -9.02 25.16
N ASP A 70 -15.20 -9.70 24.62
CA ASP A 70 -14.27 -10.52 25.39
C ASP A 70 -13.03 -9.73 25.88
N GLN A 71 -12.81 -8.52 25.34
CA GLN A 71 -11.74 -7.60 25.73
C GLN A 71 -12.35 -6.23 26.15
N PRO A 72 -12.77 -6.05 27.42
CA PRO A 72 -13.48 -4.86 27.86
C PRO A 72 -12.66 -3.56 27.83
N ASP A 73 -11.36 -3.61 27.57
CA ASP A 73 -10.45 -2.46 27.54
C ASP A 73 -10.34 -1.79 26.15
N THR A 74 -11.00 -2.31 25.10
CA THR A 74 -11.01 -1.64 23.80
C THR A 74 -11.97 -0.46 23.82
N PRO A 75 -11.51 0.79 23.66
CA PRO A 75 -12.35 1.98 23.72
C PRO A 75 -13.44 1.97 22.65
N MET A 76 -14.69 2.30 23.01
CA MET A 76 -15.83 2.32 22.08
C MET A 76 -15.62 3.33 20.93
N ASP A 77 -14.91 4.41 21.21
CA ASP A 77 -14.56 5.45 20.23
C ASP A 77 -13.70 4.90 19.08
N GLU A 78 -12.76 3.98 19.35
CA GLU A 78 -11.98 3.32 18.28
C GLU A 78 -12.87 2.49 17.35
N ILE A 79 -13.87 1.79 17.88
CA ILE A 79 -14.79 0.99 17.10
C ILE A 79 -15.66 1.89 16.22
N ILE A 80 -16.19 2.96 16.81
CA ILE A 80 -16.98 3.96 16.07
C ILE A 80 -16.13 4.61 14.99
N ALA A 81 -14.88 4.97 15.28
CA ALA A 81 -13.95 5.55 14.30
C ALA A 81 -13.69 4.59 13.13
N LYS A 82 -13.47 3.28 13.40
CA LYS A 82 -13.31 2.26 12.34
C LYS A 82 -14.57 2.12 11.48
N GLN A 83 -15.76 2.17 12.07
CA GLN A 83 -17.03 2.10 11.33
C GLN A 83 -17.27 3.34 10.47
N ILE A 84 -17.00 4.54 11.00
CA ILE A 84 -17.06 5.79 10.21
C ILE A 84 -16.11 5.70 9.04
N ALA A 85 -14.85 5.30 9.26
CA ALA A 85 -13.87 5.13 8.21
C ALA A 85 -14.30 4.10 7.14
N MET A 86 -14.99 3.03 7.53
CA MET A 86 -15.54 2.03 6.60
C MET A 86 -16.71 2.63 5.77
N LEU A 87 -17.63 3.36 6.40
CA LEU A 87 -18.73 4.01 5.72
C LEU A 87 -18.25 5.11 4.77
N ASP A 88 -17.27 5.91 5.17
CA ASP A 88 -16.65 6.91 4.32
C ASP A 88 -16.03 6.29 3.07
N ARG A 89 -15.39 5.12 3.22
CA ARG A 89 -14.86 4.35 2.08
C ARG A 89 -15.98 3.90 1.12
N GLN A 90 -17.09 3.37 1.64
CA GLN A 90 -18.24 2.95 0.82
C GLN A 90 -18.86 4.14 0.08
N ILE A 91 -19.00 5.28 0.75
CA ILE A 91 -19.51 6.52 0.15
C ILE A 91 -18.58 6.98 -0.97
N GLN A 92 -17.26 6.96 -0.76
CA GLN A 92 -16.30 7.34 -1.78
C GLN A 92 -16.33 6.41 -2.99
N GLN A 93 -16.41 5.09 -2.79
CA GLN A 93 -16.56 4.12 -3.88
C GLN A 93 -17.84 4.36 -4.69
N ALA A 94 -18.95 4.51 -4.00
CA ALA A 94 -20.23 4.79 -4.65
C ALA A 94 -20.24 6.14 -5.40
N SER A 95 -19.60 7.17 -4.87
CA SER A 95 -19.48 8.48 -5.51
C SER A 95 -18.70 8.41 -6.81
N ARG A 96 -17.58 7.71 -6.84
CA ARG A 96 -16.75 7.51 -8.06
C ARG A 96 -17.51 6.77 -9.15
N LEU A 97 -18.16 5.66 -8.77
CA LEU A 97 -19.01 4.93 -9.71
C LEU A 97 -20.07 5.85 -10.31
N ARG A 98 -20.74 6.64 -9.46
CA ARG A 98 -21.74 7.60 -9.89
C ARG A 98 -21.17 8.64 -10.86
N GLU A 99 -20.00 9.19 -10.58
CA GLU A 99 -19.33 10.16 -11.46
C GLU A 99 -19.01 9.57 -12.83
N ARG A 100 -18.47 8.34 -12.85
CA ARG A 100 -18.17 7.66 -14.10
C ARG A 100 -19.42 7.35 -14.92
N LEU A 101 -20.47 6.87 -14.25
CA LEU A 101 -21.77 6.64 -14.89
C LEU A 101 -22.39 7.96 -15.41
N ALA A 102 -22.21 9.08 -14.69
CA ALA A 102 -22.65 10.39 -15.14
C ALA A 102 -21.89 10.87 -16.39
N GLN A 103 -20.59 10.59 -16.50
CA GLN A 103 -19.80 10.88 -17.70
C GLN A 103 -20.32 10.08 -18.91
N LEU A 104 -20.56 8.77 -18.73
CA LEU A 104 -21.14 7.92 -19.77
C LEU A 104 -22.54 8.40 -20.17
N GLN A 105 -23.38 8.77 -19.20
CA GLN A 105 -24.69 9.36 -19.45
C GLN A 105 -24.59 10.68 -20.25
N GLY A 106 -23.60 11.52 -19.93
CA GLY A 106 -23.34 12.77 -20.68
C GLY A 106 -22.93 12.52 -22.12
N GLN A 107 -22.13 11.49 -22.39
CA GLN A 107 -21.77 11.08 -23.75
C GLN A 107 -22.99 10.59 -24.54
N LEU A 108 -23.80 9.73 -23.93
CA LEU A 108 -25.06 9.24 -24.53
C LEU A 108 -26.05 10.37 -24.83
N ALA A 109 -26.17 11.35 -23.91
CA ALA A 109 -27.03 12.52 -24.11
C ALA A 109 -26.59 13.42 -25.28
N GLN A 110 -25.29 13.38 -25.64
CA GLN A 110 -24.73 14.07 -26.80
C GLN A 110 -24.83 13.24 -28.09
N GLY A 111 -25.52 12.10 -28.05
CA GLY A 111 -25.64 11.19 -29.20
C GLY A 111 -24.35 10.41 -29.53
N LYS A 112 -23.38 10.40 -28.60
CA LYS A 112 -22.16 9.58 -28.71
C LYS A 112 -22.43 8.27 -28.00
N GLU A 113 -22.43 7.17 -28.73
CA GLU A 113 -22.43 5.83 -28.14
C GLU A 113 -21.02 5.54 -27.59
N PRO A 114 -20.85 5.32 -26.25
CA PRO A 114 -19.57 4.87 -25.71
C PRO A 114 -19.21 3.50 -26.32
N GLU A 115 -17.97 3.33 -26.73
CA GLU A 115 -17.53 2.02 -27.22
C GLU A 115 -17.61 0.96 -26.11
N LEU A 116 -17.84 -0.30 -26.48
CA LEU A 116 -17.85 -1.42 -25.54
C LEU A 116 -16.57 -1.46 -24.69
N ALA A 117 -15.45 -1.07 -25.27
CA ALA A 117 -14.17 -0.92 -24.61
C ALA A 117 -14.20 0.07 -23.44
N ASP A 118 -14.91 1.20 -23.56
CA ASP A 118 -15.04 2.19 -22.48
C ASP A 118 -15.83 1.63 -21.28
N TRP A 119 -16.86 0.83 -21.57
CA TRP A 119 -17.63 0.15 -20.53
C TRP A 119 -16.81 -0.92 -19.82
N LEU A 120 -16.08 -1.75 -20.55
CA LEU A 120 -15.23 -2.80 -20.00
C LEU A 120 -14.09 -2.20 -19.18
N THR A 121 -13.40 -1.19 -19.71
CA THR A 121 -12.35 -0.48 -18.98
C THR A 121 -12.87 0.13 -17.67
N THR A 122 -14.08 0.68 -17.68
CA THR A 122 -14.69 1.24 -16.47
C THR A 122 -14.93 0.16 -15.42
N LEU A 123 -15.46 -1.00 -15.81
CA LEU A 123 -15.67 -2.14 -14.91
C LEU A 123 -14.36 -2.74 -14.39
N GLU A 124 -13.36 -2.88 -15.26
CA GLU A 124 -12.03 -3.37 -14.90
C GLU A 124 -11.34 -2.45 -13.88
N LEU A 125 -11.33 -1.14 -14.13
CA LEU A 125 -10.74 -0.17 -13.21
C LEU A 125 -11.43 -0.18 -11.83
N MET A 126 -12.72 -0.43 -11.76
CA MET A 126 -13.47 -0.51 -10.51
C MET A 126 -13.06 -1.72 -9.64
N THR A 127 -12.69 -2.84 -10.27
CA THR A 127 -12.34 -4.08 -9.57
C THR A 127 -10.83 -4.24 -9.38
N MET A 128 -10.03 -3.57 -10.19
CA MET A 128 -8.58 -3.75 -10.25
C MET A 128 -7.88 -3.28 -8.99
N TYR A 129 -8.21 -2.09 -8.50
CA TYR A 129 -7.60 -1.58 -7.28
C TYR A 129 -7.92 -2.46 -6.07
N ASP A 130 -9.15 -2.96 -5.96
CA ASP A 130 -9.58 -3.86 -4.86
C ASP A 130 -8.84 -5.20 -4.88
N LYS A 131 -8.30 -5.61 -6.04
CA LYS A 131 -7.51 -6.84 -6.19
C LYS A 131 -6.11 -6.73 -5.58
N TYR A 132 -5.51 -5.54 -5.57
CA TYR A 132 -4.13 -5.32 -5.14
C TYR A 132 -4.01 -4.60 -3.80
N PHE A 133 -4.99 -3.79 -3.44
CA PHE A 133 -4.95 -2.93 -2.26
C PHE A 133 -6.11 -3.23 -1.32
N SER A 134 -5.81 -3.25 -0.02
CA SER A 134 -6.84 -3.25 1.00
C SER A 134 -7.59 -1.90 1.04
N PRO A 135 -8.80 -1.85 1.61
CA PRO A 135 -9.53 -0.59 1.76
C PRO A 135 -8.76 0.50 2.51
N ASP A 136 -7.95 0.13 3.52
CA ASP A 136 -7.13 1.07 4.29
C ASP A 136 -5.96 1.62 3.45
N GLU A 137 -5.36 0.80 2.60
CA GLU A 137 -4.33 1.23 1.66
C GLU A 137 -4.90 2.14 0.58
N LEU A 138 -6.07 1.81 0.02
CA LEU A 138 -6.76 2.67 -0.93
C LEU A 138 -7.09 4.05 -0.34
N ALA A 139 -7.48 4.10 0.94
CA ALA A 139 -7.70 5.36 1.63
C ALA A 139 -6.42 6.21 1.77
N ARG A 140 -5.25 5.60 1.72
CA ARG A 140 -3.93 6.26 1.79
C ARG A 140 -3.36 6.66 0.44
N LEU A 141 -3.92 6.19 -0.68
CA LEU A 141 -3.49 6.54 -2.03
C LEU A 141 -4.14 7.87 -2.48
N PRO A 142 -3.40 9.01 -2.57
CA PRO A 142 -3.95 10.29 -3.01
C PRO A 142 -4.56 10.22 -4.42
N MET A 143 -3.92 9.50 -5.34
CA MET A 143 -4.45 9.28 -6.70
C MET A 143 -5.81 8.57 -6.71
N TYR A 144 -6.09 7.74 -5.70
CA TYR A 144 -7.38 7.10 -5.53
C TYR A 144 -8.43 8.05 -4.96
N ARG A 145 -8.03 9.09 -4.22
CA ARG A 145 -8.94 10.10 -3.62
C ARG A 145 -9.29 11.25 -4.57
N SER A 146 -8.35 11.68 -5.41
CA SER A 146 -8.52 12.83 -6.29
C SER A 146 -8.88 12.39 -7.71
N SER A 147 -10.15 12.16 -7.96
CA SER A 147 -10.66 11.86 -9.31
C SER A 147 -10.60 13.04 -10.29
N GLN A 148 -10.19 14.24 -9.85
CA GLN A 148 -10.25 15.45 -10.68
C GLN A 148 -8.90 16.13 -11.00
N ASN A 149 -7.87 16.04 -10.12
CA ASN A 149 -6.60 16.74 -10.36
C ASN A 149 -5.37 15.82 -10.38
N GLY A 150 -5.37 14.68 -9.72
CA GLY A 150 -4.21 13.79 -9.69
C GLY A 150 -3.92 13.12 -11.03
N ASP A 151 -4.96 12.74 -11.77
CA ASP A 151 -4.82 12.14 -13.10
C ASP A 151 -4.31 13.15 -14.14
N ALA A 152 -4.65 14.44 -14.00
CA ALA A 152 -4.21 15.48 -14.93
C ALA A 152 -2.68 15.70 -14.88
N ASP A 153 -2.08 15.71 -13.67
CA ASP A 153 -0.64 15.85 -13.50
C ASP A 153 0.11 14.66 -14.12
N TRP A 154 -0.40 13.44 -13.89
CA TRP A 154 0.15 12.23 -14.48
C TRP A 154 0.04 12.21 -15.99
N LEU A 155 -1.15 12.48 -16.53
CA LEU A 155 -1.37 12.50 -17.98
C LEU A 155 -0.52 13.54 -18.69
N ALA A 156 -0.32 14.72 -18.08
CA ALA A 156 0.57 15.73 -18.61
C ALA A 156 2.02 15.24 -18.61
N LEU A 157 2.49 14.69 -17.48
CA LEU A 157 3.86 14.19 -17.36
C LEU A 157 4.15 13.02 -18.31
N VAL A 158 3.22 12.06 -18.44
CA VAL A 158 3.34 10.94 -19.39
C VAL A 158 3.49 11.47 -20.82
N LYS A 159 2.68 12.47 -21.22
CA LYS A 159 2.78 13.10 -22.55
C LYS A 159 4.14 13.80 -22.75
N GLU A 160 4.62 14.53 -21.73
CA GLU A 160 5.92 15.19 -21.80
C GLU A 160 7.06 14.18 -21.98
N VAL A 161 7.04 13.06 -21.23
CA VAL A 161 8.05 12.00 -21.37
C VAL A 161 7.95 11.31 -22.72
N GLN A 162 6.72 10.97 -23.16
CA GLN A 162 6.51 10.34 -24.47
C GLN A 162 7.04 11.22 -25.61
N ALA A 163 6.81 12.53 -25.54
CA ALA A 163 7.33 13.47 -26.53
C ALA A 163 8.87 13.49 -26.60
N GLN A 164 9.58 13.31 -25.47
CA GLN A 164 11.03 13.18 -25.46
C GLN A 164 11.49 11.86 -26.14
N MET A 165 10.80 10.77 -25.86
CA MET A 165 11.08 9.47 -26.49
C MET A 165 10.85 9.53 -28.00
N ASP A 166 9.72 10.09 -28.44
CA ASP A 166 9.34 10.20 -29.86
C ASP A 166 10.31 11.10 -30.63
N ALA A 167 10.86 12.11 -29.97
CA ALA A 167 11.91 12.97 -30.51
C ALA A 167 13.31 12.33 -30.52
N GLY A 168 13.45 11.09 -30.01
CA GLY A 168 14.72 10.37 -29.91
C GLY A 168 15.72 11.00 -28.93
N VAL A 169 15.25 11.77 -27.95
CA VAL A 169 16.13 12.38 -26.93
C VAL A 169 16.62 11.29 -25.98
N ALA A 170 17.93 11.21 -25.81
CA ALA A 170 18.55 10.20 -24.96
C ALA A 170 18.18 10.42 -23.47
N PRO A 171 17.94 9.33 -22.68
CA PRO A 171 17.57 9.43 -21.26
C PRO A 171 18.58 10.22 -20.41
N GLU A 172 19.84 10.25 -20.84
CA GLU A 172 20.95 10.96 -20.18
C GLU A 172 20.88 12.48 -20.31
N ALA A 173 20.06 13.01 -21.21
CA ALA A 173 19.90 14.43 -21.42
C ALA A 173 19.26 15.15 -20.20
N ALA A 174 19.42 16.44 -20.10
CA ALA A 174 18.97 17.20 -18.92
C ALA A 174 17.46 17.12 -18.72
N GLN A 175 16.68 17.33 -19.77
CA GLN A 175 15.22 17.38 -19.70
C GLN A 175 14.58 16.01 -19.33
N PRO A 176 14.95 14.86 -19.92
CA PRO A 176 14.48 13.55 -19.44
C PRO A 176 14.78 13.29 -17.97
N ARG A 177 15.96 13.68 -17.46
CA ARG A 177 16.32 13.54 -16.05
C ARG A 177 15.42 14.37 -15.13
N GLU A 178 15.09 15.59 -15.50
CA GLU A 178 14.16 16.46 -14.77
C GLU A 178 12.74 15.84 -14.75
N LEU A 179 12.27 15.35 -15.89
CA LEU A 179 10.99 14.66 -16.00
C LEU A 179 10.96 13.40 -15.14
N ALA A 180 12.04 12.62 -15.11
CA ALA A 180 12.16 11.43 -14.29
C ALA A 180 12.13 11.77 -12.78
N LEU A 181 12.75 12.86 -12.34
CA LEU A 181 12.64 13.33 -10.96
C LEU A 181 11.22 13.79 -10.59
N ARG A 182 10.53 14.48 -11.51
CA ARG A 182 9.10 14.82 -11.33
C ARG A 182 8.25 13.56 -11.22
N TRP A 183 8.51 12.56 -12.06
CA TRP A 183 7.83 11.25 -12.02
C TRP A 183 7.98 10.57 -10.66
N MET A 184 9.21 10.45 -10.16
CA MET A 184 9.47 9.85 -8.85
C MET A 184 8.86 10.66 -7.70
N THR A 185 8.81 11.99 -7.83
CA THR A 185 8.17 12.87 -6.85
C THR A 185 6.65 12.64 -6.80
N LEU A 186 5.99 12.49 -7.96
CA LEU A 186 4.58 12.14 -8.03
C LEU A 186 4.31 10.75 -7.44
N LEU A 187 5.15 9.76 -7.76
CA LEU A 187 5.04 8.41 -7.17
C LEU A 187 5.16 8.43 -5.65
N LEU A 188 6.13 9.18 -5.11
CA LEU A 188 6.30 9.34 -3.66
C LEU A 188 5.05 9.96 -3.01
N ARG A 189 4.50 11.02 -3.63
CA ARG A 189 3.24 11.64 -3.19
C ARG A 189 2.10 10.62 -3.20
N ASP A 190 1.93 9.95 -4.32
CA ASP A 190 0.77 9.10 -4.59
C ASP A 190 0.84 7.74 -3.87
N THR A 191 2.02 7.33 -3.42
CA THR A 191 2.21 6.20 -2.51
C THR A 191 2.29 6.62 -1.04
N SER A 192 1.98 7.87 -0.70
CA SER A 192 2.12 8.40 0.67
C SER A 192 3.51 8.11 1.28
N ARG A 193 4.55 8.06 0.45
CA ARG A 193 5.94 7.67 0.78
C ARG A 193 6.06 6.28 1.40
N ASP A 194 5.07 5.41 1.19
CA ASP A 194 5.10 4.03 1.67
C ASP A 194 5.61 3.09 0.56
N PRO A 195 6.78 2.47 0.71
CA PRO A 195 7.35 1.59 -0.32
C PRO A 195 6.51 0.33 -0.58
N ARG A 196 5.68 -0.10 0.37
CA ARG A 196 4.76 -1.22 0.21
C ARG A 196 3.69 -0.91 -0.84
N LEU A 197 3.19 0.33 -0.85
CA LEU A 197 2.23 0.78 -1.85
C LEU A 197 2.88 0.89 -3.24
N LEU A 198 4.16 1.30 -3.32
CA LEU A 198 4.91 1.28 -4.57
C LEU A 198 5.02 -0.14 -5.15
N VAL A 199 5.42 -1.12 -4.32
CA VAL A 199 5.54 -2.53 -4.76
C VAL A 199 4.21 -3.03 -5.32
N LYS A 200 3.10 -2.72 -4.66
CA LYS A 200 1.76 -3.10 -5.13
C LYS A 200 1.36 -2.41 -6.43
N LEU A 201 1.66 -1.11 -6.57
CA LEU A 201 1.43 -0.35 -7.80
C LEU A 201 2.24 -0.92 -8.97
N ASN A 202 3.52 -1.20 -8.77
CA ASN A 202 4.37 -1.81 -9.79
C ASN A 202 3.81 -3.17 -10.23
N ARG A 203 3.44 -4.02 -9.27
CA ARG A 203 2.86 -5.34 -9.55
C ARG A 203 1.52 -5.24 -10.28
N MET A 204 0.67 -4.29 -9.91
CA MET A 204 -0.58 -4.02 -10.61
C MET A 204 -0.30 -3.58 -12.05
N HIS A 205 0.60 -2.61 -12.24
CA HIS A 205 0.95 -2.11 -13.56
C HIS A 205 1.57 -3.19 -14.47
N GLU A 206 2.36 -4.10 -13.92
CA GLU A 206 2.96 -5.22 -14.67
C GLU A 206 1.95 -6.28 -15.10
N ARG A 207 0.92 -6.52 -14.29
CA ARG A 207 -0.03 -7.61 -14.50
C ARG A 207 -1.33 -7.21 -15.18
N GLU A 208 -1.62 -5.91 -15.28
CA GLU A 208 -2.88 -5.40 -15.82
C GLU A 208 -2.63 -4.53 -17.06
N PRO A 209 -2.69 -5.13 -18.28
CA PRO A 209 -2.50 -4.39 -19.53
C PRO A 209 -3.49 -3.25 -19.74
N SER A 210 -4.72 -3.37 -19.23
CA SER A 210 -5.75 -2.33 -19.27
C SER A 210 -5.30 -1.07 -18.53
N MET A 211 -4.58 -1.23 -17.41
CA MET A 211 -3.99 -0.11 -16.66
C MET A 211 -2.90 0.59 -17.44
N GLN A 212 -2.03 -0.17 -18.10
CA GLN A 212 -0.97 0.38 -18.96
C GLN A 212 -1.57 1.23 -20.07
N ALA A 213 -2.61 0.73 -20.73
CA ALA A 213 -3.31 1.44 -21.80
C ALA A 213 -4.03 2.70 -21.29
N HIS A 214 -4.71 2.60 -20.14
CA HIS A 214 -5.45 3.73 -19.54
C HIS A 214 -4.53 4.87 -19.12
N MET A 215 -3.40 4.56 -18.49
CA MET A 215 -2.42 5.55 -18.03
C MET A 215 -1.47 6.01 -19.13
N GLY A 216 -1.44 5.35 -20.28
CA GLY A 216 -0.48 5.60 -21.35
C GLY A 216 0.96 5.27 -20.97
N ILE A 217 1.17 4.43 -19.94
CA ILE A 217 2.49 4.06 -19.42
C ILE A 217 2.89 2.70 -20.00
N SER A 218 3.58 2.72 -21.13
CA SER A 218 4.13 1.49 -21.72
C SER A 218 5.37 1.00 -20.95
N PRO A 219 5.74 -0.29 -21.05
CA PRO A 219 7.01 -0.78 -20.51
C PRO A 219 8.22 0.03 -21.00
N ALA A 220 8.27 0.38 -22.29
CA ALA A 220 9.36 1.17 -22.86
C ALA A 220 9.45 2.58 -22.25
N LEU A 221 8.30 3.23 -22.01
CA LEU A 221 8.27 4.54 -21.35
C LEU A 221 8.76 4.43 -19.90
N ARG A 222 8.35 3.38 -19.18
CA ARG A 222 8.82 3.13 -17.81
C ARG A 222 10.33 2.90 -17.76
N ASP A 223 10.87 2.11 -18.68
CA ASP A 223 12.31 1.85 -18.79
C ASP A 223 13.08 3.13 -19.09
N TYR A 224 12.58 3.97 -20.00
CA TYR A 224 13.16 5.27 -20.31
C TYR A 224 13.22 6.18 -19.07
N VAL A 225 12.14 6.26 -18.29
CA VAL A 225 12.10 7.04 -17.04
C VAL A 225 13.09 6.50 -16.03
N LEU A 226 13.17 5.16 -15.86
CA LEU A 226 14.11 4.53 -14.93
C LEU A 226 15.57 4.77 -15.32
N GLN A 227 15.89 4.72 -16.62
CA GLN A 227 17.22 5.07 -17.12
C GLN A 227 17.55 6.54 -16.85
N ALA A 228 16.65 7.45 -17.16
CA ALA A 228 16.84 8.89 -16.91
C ALA A 228 16.98 9.21 -15.41
N PHE A 229 16.21 8.53 -14.56
CA PHE A 229 16.33 8.65 -13.11
C PHE A 229 17.67 8.12 -12.61
N SER A 230 18.08 6.93 -13.06
CA SER A 230 19.39 6.34 -12.73
C SER A 230 20.52 7.27 -13.12
N GLU A 231 20.47 7.83 -14.32
CA GLU A 231 21.48 8.76 -14.81
C GLU A 231 21.61 10.01 -13.91
N SER A 232 20.50 10.49 -13.34
CA SER A 232 20.55 11.60 -12.37
C SER A 232 21.41 11.28 -11.14
N LYS A 233 21.44 10.01 -10.71
CA LYS A 233 22.23 9.53 -9.56
C LYS A 233 23.67 9.23 -9.95
N LEU A 234 23.87 8.56 -11.09
CA LEU A 234 25.19 8.20 -11.61
C LEU A 234 26.08 9.43 -11.75
N ARG A 235 25.58 10.53 -12.34
CA ARG A 235 26.33 11.78 -12.49
C ARG A 235 26.78 12.39 -11.16
N ILE A 236 26.03 12.21 -10.10
CA ILE A 236 26.41 12.69 -8.78
C ILE A 236 27.53 11.83 -8.21
N TYR A 237 27.41 10.51 -8.26
CA TYR A 237 28.45 9.60 -7.79
C TYR A 237 29.78 9.77 -8.54
N GLU A 238 29.74 10.04 -9.84
CA GLU A 238 30.93 10.26 -10.67
C GLU A 238 31.84 11.39 -10.17
N LYS A 239 31.29 12.38 -9.47
CA LYS A 239 32.09 13.47 -8.86
C LYS A 239 33.07 12.94 -7.80
N TYR A 240 32.81 11.75 -7.25
CA TYR A 240 33.55 11.15 -6.14
C TYR A 240 34.41 9.94 -6.53
N LEU A 241 34.13 9.37 -7.69
CA LEU A 241 34.73 8.13 -8.17
C LEU A 241 35.87 8.38 -9.15
N THR A 242 36.83 7.45 -9.20
CA THR A 242 37.81 7.42 -10.28
C THR A 242 37.14 6.95 -11.59
N PRO A 243 37.77 7.18 -12.76
CA PRO A 243 37.19 6.74 -14.05
C PRO A 243 36.88 5.24 -14.12
N ASP A 244 37.71 4.39 -13.51
CA ASP A 244 37.49 2.94 -13.51
C ASP A 244 36.34 2.54 -12.57
N GLU A 245 36.24 3.13 -11.38
CA GLU A 245 35.13 2.93 -10.45
C GLU A 245 33.81 3.41 -11.06
N ALA A 246 33.81 4.56 -11.73
CA ALA A 246 32.66 5.11 -12.40
C ALA A 246 32.19 4.21 -13.57
N ARG A 247 33.13 3.63 -14.33
CA ARG A 247 32.82 2.67 -15.41
C ARG A 247 32.14 1.44 -14.84
N TYR A 248 32.73 0.83 -13.79
CA TYR A 248 32.14 -0.33 -13.14
C TYR A 248 30.72 -0.03 -12.61
N MET A 249 30.54 1.10 -11.94
CA MET A 249 29.22 1.53 -11.46
C MET A 249 28.23 1.65 -12.62
N ARG A 250 28.57 2.30 -13.72
CA ARG A 250 27.68 2.46 -14.88
C ARG A 250 27.26 1.14 -15.49
N GLU A 251 28.18 0.18 -15.59
CA GLU A 251 27.92 -1.15 -16.13
C GLU A 251 26.94 -1.96 -15.28
N HIS A 252 26.93 -1.76 -13.94
CA HIS A 252 26.21 -2.61 -13.01
C HIS A 252 25.07 -1.93 -12.24
N TYR A 253 24.90 -0.61 -12.34
CA TYR A 253 23.92 0.13 -11.54
C TYR A 253 22.47 -0.32 -11.81
N GLY A 254 22.15 -0.65 -13.05
CA GLY A 254 20.83 -1.08 -13.50
C GLY A 254 20.50 -2.53 -13.21
N ASP A 255 21.51 -3.41 -13.03
CA ASP A 255 21.32 -4.87 -13.03
C ASP A 255 20.30 -5.36 -11.99
N ARG A 256 20.31 -4.75 -10.81
CA ARG A 256 19.50 -5.18 -9.67
C ARG A 256 18.63 -4.05 -9.08
N ILE A 257 18.45 -2.95 -9.81
CA ILE A 257 17.68 -1.77 -9.32
C ILE A 257 16.24 -2.12 -8.96
N GLY A 258 15.64 -3.09 -9.66
CA GLY A 258 14.27 -3.55 -9.43
C GLY A 258 14.06 -4.26 -8.08
N GLU A 259 15.12 -4.69 -7.39
CA GLU A 259 15.00 -5.36 -6.09
C GLU A 259 14.89 -4.36 -4.91
N TRP A 260 15.29 -3.10 -5.11
CA TRP A 260 15.27 -2.09 -4.06
C TRP A 260 13.86 -1.79 -3.51
N PRO A 261 12.80 -1.65 -4.32
CA PRO A 261 11.46 -1.38 -3.79
C PRO A 261 10.97 -2.46 -2.81
N GLU A 262 11.19 -3.73 -3.12
CA GLU A 262 10.81 -4.85 -2.24
C GLU A 262 11.61 -4.84 -0.94
N LEU A 263 12.93 -4.62 -1.02
CA LEU A 263 13.75 -4.48 0.19
C LEU A 263 13.31 -3.30 1.06
N MET A 264 12.98 -2.15 0.46
CA MET A 264 12.46 -0.99 1.19
C MET A 264 11.13 -1.30 1.89
N ALA A 265 10.24 -2.05 1.23
CA ALA A 265 8.97 -2.49 1.82
C ALA A 265 9.20 -3.40 3.04
N GLU A 266 10.09 -4.39 2.93
CA GLU A 266 10.44 -5.29 4.04
C GLU A 266 11.11 -4.55 5.20
N VAL A 267 11.97 -3.57 4.93
CA VAL A 267 12.58 -2.71 5.97
C VAL A 267 11.51 -1.88 6.66
N ARG A 268 10.53 -1.35 5.92
CA ARG A 268 9.40 -0.61 6.50
C ARG A 268 8.55 -1.51 7.39
N ASP A 269 8.26 -2.74 6.98
CA ASP A 269 7.53 -3.71 7.80
C ASP A 269 8.28 -4.02 9.10
N ALA A 270 9.59 -4.19 9.04
CA ALA A 270 10.41 -4.43 10.22
C ALA A 270 10.41 -3.23 11.19
N LEU A 271 10.47 -2.00 10.66
CA LEU A 271 10.38 -0.77 11.45
C LEU A 271 9.02 -0.65 12.14
N ASP A 272 7.92 -0.83 11.41
CA ASP A 272 6.56 -0.71 11.92
C ASP A 272 6.24 -1.80 12.97
N ALA A 273 6.87 -2.98 12.84
CA ALA A 273 6.80 -4.07 13.81
C ALA A 273 7.74 -3.89 15.02
N GLY A 274 8.53 -2.82 15.09
CA GLY A 274 9.48 -2.59 16.18
C GLY A 274 10.60 -3.63 16.27
N VAL A 275 11.00 -4.21 15.13
CA VAL A 275 12.07 -5.23 15.08
C VAL A 275 13.39 -4.64 15.56
N ALA A 276 14.06 -5.31 16.49
CA ALA A 276 15.36 -4.87 17.00
C ALA A 276 16.44 -4.96 15.91
N PRO A 277 17.35 -3.95 15.80
CA PRO A 277 18.39 -3.92 14.75
C PRO A 277 19.39 -5.08 14.77
N ASP A 278 19.55 -5.74 15.91
CA ASP A 278 20.43 -6.90 16.10
C ASP A 278 19.72 -8.25 15.93
N SER A 279 18.41 -8.24 15.65
CA SER A 279 17.62 -9.44 15.43
C SER A 279 18.02 -10.19 14.15
N PRO A 280 17.76 -11.51 14.06
CA PRO A 280 18.03 -12.28 12.84
C PRO A 280 17.37 -11.69 11.59
N THR A 281 16.15 -11.14 11.72
CA THR A 281 15.41 -10.47 10.63
C THR A 281 16.16 -9.22 10.15
N ALA A 282 16.53 -8.31 11.07
CA ALA A 282 17.25 -7.09 10.73
C ALA A 282 18.63 -7.39 10.10
N LEU A 283 19.34 -8.41 10.64
CA LEU A 283 20.62 -8.85 10.08
C LEU A 283 20.47 -9.44 8.67
N ALA A 284 19.38 -10.13 8.36
CA ALA A 284 19.08 -10.62 7.01
C ALA A 284 18.82 -9.46 6.03
N LEU A 285 18.05 -8.46 6.44
CA LEU A 285 17.83 -7.24 5.65
C LEU A 285 19.14 -6.49 5.41
N ALA A 286 19.99 -6.37 6.43
CA ALA A 286 21.30 -5.73 6.30
C ALA A 286 22.23 -6.47 5.31
N ARG A 287 22.24 -7.81 5.32
CA ARG A 287 22.99 -8.60 4.33
C ARG A 287 22.49 -8.34 2.91
N ARG A 288 21.16 -8.36 2.70
CA ARG A 288 20.55 -8.11 1.38
C ARG A 288 20.83 -6.69 0.90
N TRP A 289 20.74 -5.69 1.79
CA TRP A 289 21.11 -4.31 1.46
C TRP A 289 22.56 -4.19 1.00
N LEU A 290 23.50 -4.78 1.77
CA LEU A 290 24.91 -4.76 1.42
C LEU A 290 25.21 -5.50 0.12
N ASP A 291 24.49 -6.57 -0.16
CA ASP A 291 24.62 -7.31 -1.40
C ASP A 291 24.15 -6.49 -2.61
N LEU A 292 23.00 -5.85 -2.52
CA LEU A 292 22.51 -4.93 -3.55
C LEU A 292 23.42 -3.70 -3.73
N PHE A 293 23.93 -3.15 -2.64
CA PHE A 293 24.87 -2.03 -2.71
C PHE A 293 26.18 -2.45 -3.42
N ARG A 294 26.70 -3.61 -3.08
CA ARG A 294 27.96 -4.12 -3.67
C ARG A 294 27.84 -4.49 -5.14
N SER A 295 26.64 -4.80 -5.62
CA SER A 295 26.46 -5.13 -7.03
C SER A 295 26.93 -4.01 -7.95
N TYR A 296 26.76 -2.75 -7.57
CA TYR A 296 27.20 -1.60 -8.37
C TYR A 296 28.37 -0.82 -7.76
N ALA A 297 28.60 -0.90 -6.45
CA ALA A 297 29.71 -0.20 -5.79
C ALA A 297 31.00 -1.04 -5.74
N GLY A 298 30.92 -2.34 -6.07
CA GLY A 298 32.03 -3.27 -5.94
C GLY A 298 32.35 -3.66 -4.49
N ASN A 299 33.41 -4.42 -4.31
CA ASN A 299 33.84 -4.96 -3.01
C ASN A 299 34.97 -4.18 -2.33
N ASP A 300 35.57 -3.19 -3.02
CA ASP A 300 36.64 -2.38 -2.44
C ASP A 300 36.11 -1.44 -1.35
N PRO A 301 36.62 -1.52 -0.10
CA PRO A 301 36.18 -0.67 1.00
C PRO A 301 36.42 0.82 0.77
N ALA A 302 37.48 1.18 0.03
CA ALA A 302 37.79 2.59 -0.27
C ALA A 302 36.75 3.17 -1.24
N THR A 303 36.41 2.42 -2.30
CA THR A 303 35.34 2.79 -3.23
C THR A 303 34.01 2.90 -2.52
N GLN A 304 33.64 1.93 -1.68
CA GLN A 304 32.41 1.98 -0.87
C GLN A 304 32.37 3.19 0.08
N ALA A 305 33.49 3.62 0.61
CA ALA A 305 33.58 4.83 1.44
C ALA A 305 33.23 6.09 0.64
N LYS A 306 33.64 6.19 -0.63
CA LYS A 306 33.30 7.30 -1.53
C LYS A 306 31.78 7.37 -1.79
N PHE A 307 31.11 6.24 -2.02
CA PHE A 307 29.66 6.16 -2.17
C PHE A 307 28.93 6.66 -0.90
N ARG A 308 29.38 6.20 0.27
CA ARG A 308 28.80 6.65 1.55
C ARG A 308 29.01 8.14 1.77
N HIS A 309 30.18 8.66 1.43
CA HIS A 309 30.48 10.09 1.51
C HIS A 309 29.56 10.90 0.58
N ALA A 310 29.44 10.49 -0.67
CA ALA A 310 28.52 11.11 -1.62
C ALA A 310 27.08 11.12 -1.10
N LEU A 311 26.57 9.99 -0.56
CA LEU A 311 25.23 9.89 0.00
C LEU A 311 25.00 10.84 1.19
N MET A 312 26.02 11.10 1.98
CA MET A 312 25.94 12.04 3.13
C MET A 312 26.03 13.51 2.70
N THR A 313 26.66 13.80 1.55
CA THR A 313 26.97 15.14 1.09
C THR A 313 25.94 15.67 0.09
N GLU A 314 25.33 14.79 -0.71
CA GLU A 314 24.44 15.13 -1.82
C GLU A 314 23.01 14.67 -1.53
N PRO A 315 22.13 15.57 -1.04
CA PRO A 315 20.72 15.21 -0.75
C PRO A 315 19.95 14.69 -1.97
N GLU A 316 20.36 15.09 -3.16
CA GLU A 316 19.78 14.68 -4.42
C GLU A 316 19.86 13.16 -4.63
N LEU A 317 20.82 12.47 -3.98
CA LEU A 317 20.92 11.00 -4.08
C LEU A 317 19.73 10.28 -3.44
N THR A 318 19.13 10.85 -2.41
CA THR A 318 17.91 10.31 -1.77
C THR A 318 16.62 10.91 -2.34
N ALA A 319 16.70 12.00 -3.12
CA ALA A 319 15.55 12.61 -3.76
C ALA A 319 14.87 11.63 -4.74
N GLY A 320 13.56 11.51 -4.66
CA GLY A 320 12.78 10.58 -5.51
C GLY A 320 12.89 9.11 -5.10
N THR A 321 13.44 8.81 -3.91
CA THR A 321 13.50 7.46 -3.35
C THR A 321 12.58 7.34 -2.14
N TRP A 322 12.27 6.08 -1.74
CA TRP A 322 11.48 5.80 -0.52
C TRP A 322 12.35 5.66 0.73
N THR A 323 13.55 6.20 0.69
CA THR A 323 14.51 6.17 1.79
C THR A 323 14.31 7.41 2.68
N ASP A 324 13.98 7.21 3.94
CA ASP A 324 13.89 8.26 4.95
C ASP A 324 14.93 8.07 6.07
N ASP A 325 15.03 9.03 6.98
CA ASP A 325 16.00 9.01 8.08
C ASP A 325 15.81 7.81 9.01
N ALA A 326 14.56 7.38 9.23
CA ALA A 326 14.25 6.23 10.07
C ALA A 326 14.78 4.92 9.43
N THR A 327 14.54 4.74 8.13
CA THR A 327 15.05 3.63 7.34
C THR A 327 16.57 3.59 7.35
N LEU A 328 17.23 4.72 7.07
CA LEU A 328 18.70 4.82 7.06
C LEU A 328 19.30 4.57 8.44
N SER A 329 18.66 5.08 9.49
CA SER A 329 19.11 4.87 10.88
C SER A 329 19.03 3.41 11.28
N PHE A 330 17.89 2.77 11.01
CA PHE A 330 17.68 1.35 11.30
C PHE A 330 18.70 0.47 10.55
N MET A 331 18.87 0.68 9.25
CA MET A 331 19.79 -0.09 8.45
C MET A 331 21.24 0.12 8.87
N ARG A 332 21.62 1.33 9.28
CA ARG A 332 22.96 1.62 9.82
C ARG A 332 23.24 0.84 11.10
N GLN A 333 22.27 0.80 12.02
CA GLN A 333 22.36 0.02 13.26
C GLN A 333 22.44 -1.48 12.96
N ALA A 334 21.59 -2.00 12.06
CA ALA A 334 21.62 -3.41 11.69
C ALA A 334 22.96 -3.82 11.00
N MET A 335 23.52 -2.95 10.16
CA MET A 335 24.86 -3.19 9.56
C MET A 335 25.97 -3.14 10.62
N GLY A 336 25.85 -2.25 11.62
CA GLY A 336 26.78 -2.22 12.75
C GLY A 336 26.73 -3.51 13.57
N ALA A 337 25.55 -4.00 13.91
CA ALA A 337 25.35 -5.26 14.59
C ALA A 337 25.87 -6.46 13.77
N LEU A 338 25.62 -6.45 12.45
CA LEU A 338 26.13 -7.47 11.53
C LEU A 338 27.68 -7.50 11.46
N ALA A 339 28.34 -6.35 11.56
CA ALA A 339 29.79 -6.25 11.59
C ALA A 339 30.37 -6.74 12.92
N ALA A 340 29.70 -6.48 14.04
CA ALA A 340 30.11 -6.94 15.37
C ALA A 340 29.92 -8.45 15.59
N ALA A 341 29.03 -9.08 14.82
CA ALA A 341 28.75 -10.54 14.90
C ALA A 341 29.71 -11.41 14.06
N ARG A 342 30.68 -10.80 13.36
CA ARG A 342 31.73 -11.46 12.59
C ARG A 342 33.02 -11.60 13.39
#